data_4f34e30a5316e5fa59ac807dbb87c7c0
#
_entry.id   4f34e30a5316e5fa59ac807dbb87c7c0
#
_cell.length_a   1.000
_cell.length_b   1.000
_cell.length_c   1.000
_cell.angle_alpha   90.00
_cell.angle_beta   90.00
_cell.angle_gamma   90.00
#
_symmetry.space_group_name_H-M   'P 1'
#
loop_
_entity.id
_entity.type
_entity.pdbx_description
1 polymer ?
#
loop_
_entity_poly.entity_id
_entity_poly.type
_entity_poly.pdbx_seq_one_letter_code
_entity_poly.pdbx_strand_id
1 'polypeptide(L)'
;SFIVEALLFEEAKQKRVVLPNCPSRGIDNEIAEETFEGATRECVQTGALFDIGKVDLGSAYPNAIVNFCLDPQNINTKKEGIQINNVYWTQNSEALLPSLMRKILVLKNNLKAELQKCTPETDEHKKAQIKYDAIKAVVNSCFGVMGHSGFRLYNNTVASTITFLVREVLMYVKDKVEQDGHKVVYWDTDSMFINTKENMVDKFNSYVQQWAKEKYGKDSVSIEFEYE
;
A
#
# COMPACT_ATOMS: atom_id res chain seq x y z
N SER A 1 -14.03 -0.91 9.57
CA SER A 1 -13.53 0.41 10.06
C SER A 1 -13.31 0.43 11.58
N PHE A 2 -14.18 -0.18 12.39
CA PHE A 2 -14.07 -0.16 13.85
C PHE A 2 -12.71 -0.68 14.39
N ILE A 3 -12.20 -1.78 13.85
CA ILE A 3 -10.89 -2.34 14.28
C ILE A 3 -9.75 -1.37 13.98
N VAL A 4 -9.74 -0.78 12.79
CA VAL A 4 -8.71 0.19 12.41
C VAL A 4 -8.77 1.43 13.30
N GLU A 5 -9.97 1.89 13.65
CA GLU A 5 -10.17 3.02 14.57
C GLU A 5 -9.68 2.68 15.99
N ALA A 6 -9.96 1.48 16.50
CA ALA A 6 -9.46 1.04 17.79
C ALA A 6 -7.92 1.00 17.84
N LEU A 7 -7.28 0.47 16.80
CA LEU A 7 -5.82 0.46 16.67
C LEU A 7 -5.23 1.87 16.59
N LEU A 8 -5.93 2.77 15.88
CA LEU A 8 -5.55 4.17 15.80
C LEU A 8 -5.60 4.88 17.15
N PHE A 9 -6.64 4.64 17.94
CA PHE A 9 -6.76 5.18 19.29
C PHE A 9 -5.65 4.68 20.21
N GLU A 10 -5.33 3.39 20.16
CA GLU A 10 -4.25 2.83 20.97
C GLU A 10 -2.89 3.44 20.60
N GLU A 11 -2.60 3.59 19.30
CA GLU A 11 -1.38 4.23 18.82
C GLU A 11 -1.32 5.71 19.24
N ALA A 12 -2.42 6.44 19.11
CA ALA A 12 -2.52 7.84 19.51
C ALA A 12 -2.30 8.02 21.01
N LYS A 13 -2.87 7.13 21.83
CA LYS A 13 -2.66 7.11 23.29
C LYS A 13 -1.19 6.88 23.66
N GLN A 14 -0.54 5.88 23.04
CA GLN A 14 0.88 5.62 23.25
C GLN A 14 1.77 6.81 22.89
N LYS A 15 1.43 7.49 21.80
CA LYS A 15 2.16 8.68 21.31
C LYS A 15 1.72 9.99 21.97
N ARG A 16 0.71 9.98 22.83
CA ARG A 16 0.11 11.17 23.46
C ARG A 16 -0.38 12.20 22.43
N VAL A 17 -0.93 11.71 21.32
CA VAL A 17 -1.51 12.53 20.25
C VAL A 17 -3.03 12.58 20.43
N VAL A 18 -3.59 13.77 20.33
CA VAL A 18 -5.05 13.98 20.35
C VAL A 18 -5.58 13.76 18.93
N LEU A 19 -6.50 12.81 18.78
CA LEU A 19 -7.18 12.57 17.50
C LEU A 19 -8.30 13.59 17.28
N PRO A 20 -8.54 14.02 16.03
CA PRO A 20 -9.70 14.85 15.71
C PRO A 20 -11.01 14.09 16.00
N ASN A 21 -12.08 14.82 16.20
CA ASN A 21 -13.41 14.22 16.27
C ASN A 21 -13.79 13.58 14.93
N CYS A 22 -14.64 12.55 14.95
CA CYS A 22 -15.26 12.10 13.71
C CYS A 22 -15.97 13.26 13.03
N PRO A 23 -15.86 13.40 11.70
CA PRO A 23 -16.70 14.34 10.99
C PRO A 23 -18.16 14.07 11.33
N SER A 24 -18.88 15.13 11.77
CA SER A 24 -20.32 15.02 12.04
C SER A 24 -21.02 14.71 10.71
N ARG A 25 -21.86 13.69 10.70
CA ARG A 25 -22.81 13.46 9.59
C ARG A 25 -23.90 14.53 9.69
N GLY A 26 -23.55 15.78 9.38
CA GLY A 26 -24.51 16.86 9.25
C GLY A 26 -25.33 16.66 7.98
N ILE A 27 -26.63 16.91 8.08
CA ILE A 27 -27.62 16.81 6.99
C ILE A 27 -27.28 17.77 5.83
N ASP A 28 -26.37 18.73 6.03
CA ASP A 28 -26.04 19.80 5.09
C ASP A 28 -24.60 19.78 4.53
N ASN A 29 -23.80 18.78 4.85
CA ASN A 29 -22.49 18.63 4.24
C ASN A 29 -22.58 17.64 3.06
N GLU A 30 -23.01 18.12 1.91
CA GLU A 30 -22.37 17.75 0.65
C GLU A 30 -20.89 18.16 0.77
N ILE A 31 -20.10 17.40 1.54
CA ILE A 31 -18.66 17.37 1.32
C ILE A 31 -18.58 16.82 -0.11
N ALA A 32 -18.38 17.71 -1.09
CA ALA A 32 -18.06 17.31 -2.44
C ALA A 32 -16.94 16.27 -2.26
N GLU A 33 -17.24 15.01 -2.51
CA GLU A 33 -16.21 13.97 -2.55
C GLU A 33 -15.26 14.42 -3.65
N GLU A 34 -14.19 15.10 -3.25
CA GLU A 34 -13.11 15.40 -4.16
C GLU A 34 -12.62 14.07 -4.67
N THR A 35 -13.04 13.73 -5.88
CA THR A 35 -12.63 12.50 -6.54
C THR A 35 -11.15 12.59 -6.82
N PHE A 36 -10.37 11.69 -6.23
CA PHE A 36 -8.98 11.49 -6.62
C PHE A 36 -8.87 10.30 -7.57
N GLU A 37 -7.86 10.33 -8.41
CA GLU A 37 -7.59 9.24 -9.32
C GLU A 37 -7.19 7.98 -8.53
N GLY A 38 -8.05 6.97 -8.57
CA GLY A 38 -7.87 5.70 -7.87
C GLY A 38 -6.81 4.80 -8.51
N ALA A 39 -6.93 3.51 -8.26
CA ALA A 39 -6.13 2.48 -8.91
C ALA A 39 -6.38 2.45 -10.42
N THR A 40 -5.36 2.09 -11.20
CA THR A 40 -5.47 1.92 -12.65
C THR A 40 -5.65 0.46 -13.00
N ARG A 41 -6.41 0.23 -14.07
CA ARG A 41 -6.59 -1.08 -14.69
C ARG A 41 -6.50 -0.93 -16.20
N GLU A 42 -5.77 -1.81 -16.85
CA GLU A 42 -5.74 -1.84 -18.31
C GLU A 42 -5.56 -3.27 -18.83
N CYS A 43 -6.31 -3.59 -19.88
CA CYS A 43 -6.17 -4.83 -20.63
C CYS A 43 -5.51 -4.50 -21.98
N VAL A 44 -4.22 -4.85 -22.10
CA VAL A 44 -3.43 -4.58 -23.32
C VAL A 44 -3.71 -5.62 -24.39
N GLN A 45 -3.99 -6.86 -23.97
CA GLN A 45 -4.24 -7.96 -24.89
C GLN A 45 -5.43 -8.79 -24.46
N THR A 46 -6.35 -9.02 -25.39
CA THR A 46 -7.56 -9.85 -25.20
C THR A 46 -7.40 -11.22 -25.85
N GLY A 47 -8.19 -12.19 -25.39
CA GLY A 47 -8.22 -13.56 -25.93
C GLY A 47 -7.67 -14.58 -24.96
N ALA A 48 -7.51 -15.81 -25.42
CA ALA A 48 -6.84 -16.86 -24.65
C ALA A 48 -5.33 -16.66 -24.71
N LEU A 49 -4.72 -16.41 -23.57
CA LEU A 49 -3.28 -16.19 -23.42
C LEU A 49 -2.69 -17.41 -22.69
N PHE A 50 -1.52 -17.85 -23.13
CA PHE A 50 -0.79 -18.96 -22.54
C PHE A 50 0.55 -18.46 -21.99
N ASP A 51 1.12 -19.22 -21.06
CA ASP A 51 2.43 -18.92 -20.47
C ASP A 51 2.49 -17.55 -19.80
N ILE A 52 1.46 -17.27 -19.00
CA ILE A 52 1.32 -16.01 -18.28
C ILE A 52 1.76 -16.22 -16.83
N GLY A 53 2.68 -15.38 -16.36
CA GLY A 53 3.02 -15.21 -14.96
C GLY A 53 2.24 -14.06 -14.35
N LYS A 54 1.83 -14.21 -13.09
CA LYS A 54 1.20 -13.15 -12.29
C LYS A 54 2.13 -12.73 -11.17
N VAL A 55 2.28 -11.44 -10.99
CA VAL A 55 2.99 -10.83 -9.85
C VAL A 55 2.10 -9.78 -9.19
N ASP A 56 2.24 -9.64 -7.88
CA ASP A 56 1.40 -8.77 -7.05
C ASP A 56 2.24 -7.94 -6.09
N LEU A 57 1.91 -6.65 -5.91
CA LEU A 57 2.60 -5.80 -4.94
C LEU A 57 2.12 -6.10 -3.52
N GLY A 58 2.96 -6.73 -2.73
CA GLY A 58 2.66 -7.12 -1.36
C GLY A 58 2.31 -5.95 -0.46
N SER A 59 1.03 -5.82 -0.03
CA SER A 59 0.57 -4.72 0.84
C SER A 59 0.96 -3.33 0.32
N ALA A 60 0.74 -3.08 -0.98
CA ALA A 60 1.19 -1.88 -1.70
C ALA A 60 0.90 -0.57 -0.96
N TYR A 61 -0.34 -0.31 -0.59
CA TYR A 61 -0.77 0.92 0.08
C TYR A 61 -0.17 1.11 1.47
N PRO A 62 -0.21 0.13 2.39
CA PRO A 62 0.47 0.21 3.68
C PRO A 62 1.99 0.44 3.56
N ASN A 63 2.64 -0.23 2.62
CA ASN A 63 4.07 -0.03 2.37
C ASN A 63 4.37 1.37 1.82
N ALA A 64 3.52 1.93 0.96
CA ALA A 64 3.65 3.33 0.52
C ALA A 64 3.58 4.30 1.71
N ILE A 65 2.62 4.11 2.64
CA ILE A 65 2.50 4.93 3.84
C ILE A 65 3.78 4.87 4.68
N VAL A 66 4.32 3.68 4.94
CA VAL A 66 5.51 3.49 5.77
C VAL A 66 6.75 4.08 5.11
N ASN A 67 7.00 3.76 3.83
CA ASN A 67 8.23 4.15 3.14
C ASN A 67 8.30 5.65 2.86
N PHE A 68 7.17 6.30 2.63
CA PHE A 68 7.11 7.73 2.31
C PHE A 68 6.56 8.60 3.45
N CYS A 69 6.36 8.00 4.63
CA CYS A 69 5.88 8.69 5.84
C CYS A 69 4.58 9.48 5.59
N LEU A 70 3.62 8.89 4.86
CA LEU A 70 2.39 9.57 4.49
C LEU A 70 1.42 9.68 5.67
N ASP A 71 1.27 10.89 6.17
CA ASP A 71 0.43 11.25 7.30
C ASP A 71 -0.02 12.71 7.15
N PRO A 72 -1.26 13.09 7.51
CA PRO A 72 -1.68 14.49 7.46
C PRO A 72 -0.72 15.45 8.18
N GLN A 73 -0.07 15.00 9.26
CA GLN A 73 0.91 15.80 10.02
C GLN A 73 2.23 16.00 9.27
N ASN A 74 2.53 15.18 8.29
CA ASN A 74 3.76 15.21 7.51
C ASN A 74 3.63 16.04 6.22
N ILE A 75 2.45 16.57 5.92
CA ILE A 75 2.26 17.50 4.80
C ILE A 75 3.02 18.79 5.10
N ASN A 76 3.99 19.12 4.25
CA ASN A 76 4.89 20.23 4.47
C ASN A 76 4.56 21.41 3.56
N THR A 77 4.06 22.50 4.16
CA THR A 77 3.71 23.74 3.45
C THR A 77 4.91 24.64 3.12
N LYS A 78 6.08 24.38 3.74
CA LYS A 78 7.32 25.14 3.51
C LYS A 78 8.11 24.63 2.30
N LYS A 79 7.58 23.61 1.61
CA LYS A 79 8.25 22.95 0.46
C LYS A 79 9.59 22.29 0.82
N GLU A 80 9.68 21.75 2.02
CA GLU A 80 10.81 20.97 2.51
C GLU A 80 10.48 19.48 2.55
N GLY A 81 11.47 18.61 2.32
CA GLY A 81 11.26 17.17 2.33
C GLY A 81 11.12 16.56 0.93
N ILE A 82 10.47 15.41 0.83
CA ILE A 82 10.29 14.70 -0.45
C ILE A 82 9.03 15.23 -1.14
N GLN A 83 9.17 15.64 -2.40
CA GLN A 83 8.01 16.01 -3.23
C GLN A 83 7.41 14.79 -3.90
N ILE A 84 6.12 14.55 -3.67
CA ILE A 84 5.32 13.47 -4.28
C ILE A 84 3.98 14.07 -4.71
N ASN A 85 3.59 13.86 -5.95
CA ASN A 85 2.30 14.34 -6.49
C ASN A 85 2.03 15.83 -6.16
N ASN A 86 3.02 16.70 -6.41
CA ASN A 86 2.99 18.14 -6.12
C ASN A 86 2.86 18.53 -4.65
N VAL A 87 2.95 17.57 -3.73
CA VAL A 87 2.91 17.78 -2.28
C VAL A 87 4.28 17.47 -1.68
N TYR A 88 4.73 18.28 -0.72
CA TYR A 88 5.97 18.02 0.01
C TYR A 88 5.67 17.27 1.31
N TRP A 89 6.49 16.26 1.60
CA TRP A 89 6.29 15.34 2.71
C TRP A 89 7.51 15.34 3.62
N THR A 90 7.30 15.73 4.87
CA THR A 90 8.30 15.54 5.94
C THR A 90 8.47 14.04 6.20
N GLN A 91 9.71 13.57 6.30
CA GLN A 91 10.00 12.14 6.48
C GLN A 91 10.04 11.75 7.97
N ASN A 92 8.98 12.12 8.71
CA ASN A 92 8.82 11.70 10.11
C ASN A 92 8.13 10.32 10.16
N SER A 93 8.95 9.28 10.32
CA SER A 93 8.49 7.89 10.42
C SER A 93 7.73 7.59 11.72
N GLU A 94 7.81 8.47 12.72
CA GLU A 94 7.11 8.35 13.99
C GLU A 94 5.74 9.04 14.00
N ALA A 95 5.34 9.66 12.89
CA ALA A 95 3.96 10.12 12.72
C ALA A 95 2.97 8.95 12.86
N LEU A 96 1.72 9.26 13.14
CA LEU A 96 0.73 8.30 13.62
C LEU A 96 0.48 7.15 12.63
N LEU A 97 0.20 7.47 11.36
CA LEU A 97 -0.10 6.46 10.34
C LEU A 97 1.12 5.59 9.97
N PRO A 98 2.30 6.15 9.66
CA PRO A 98 3.49 5.34 9.39
C PRO A 98 3.86 4.40 10.54
N SER A 99 3.77 4.88 11.79
CA SER A 99 4.06 4.09 12.97
C SER A 99 3.06 2.94 13.14
N LEU A 100 1.76 3.22 13.04
CA LEU A 100 0.71 2.22 13.11
C LEU A 100 0.85 1.16 12.00
N MET A 101 1.01 1.62 10.75
CA MET A 101 1.14 0.70 9.60
C MET A 101 2.36 -0.21 9.73
N ARG A 102 3.49 0.31 10.19
CA ARG A 102 4.69 -0.50 10.44
C ARG A 102 4.43 -1.62 11.44
N LYS A 103 3.76 -1.31 12.57
CA LYS A 103 3.40 -2.32 13.59
C LYS A 103 2.50 -3.41 13.01
N ILE A 104 1.49 -3.02 12.24
CA ILE A 104 0.54 -3.96 11.62
C ILE A 104 1.23 -4.83 10.56
N LEU A 105 2.12 -4.26 9.73
CA LEU A 105 2.90 -5.00 8.74
C LEU A 105 3.86 -5.99 9.39
N VAL A 106 4.55 -5.60 10.47
CA VAL A 106 5.40 -6.52 11.24
C VAL A 106 4.59 -7.68 11.79
N LEU A 107 3.41 -7.41 12.38
CA LEU A 107 2.53 -8.46 12.89
C LEU A 107 2.05 -9.39 11.76
N LYS A 108 1.64 -8.83 10.60
CA LYS A 108 1.26 -9.62 9.41
C LYS A 108 2.39 -10.55 8.97
N ASN A 109 3.62 -10.04 8.88
CA ASN A 109 4.77 -10.82 8.44
C ASN A 109 5.13 -11.93 9.42
N ASN A 110 5.05 -11.66 10.73
CA ASN A 110 5.25 -12.67 11.77
C ASN A 110 4.21 -13.79 11.67
N LEU A 111 2.93 -13.46 11.51
CA LEU A 111 1.86 -14.44 11.35
C LEU A 111 1.98 -15.23 10.03
N LYS A 112 2.44 -14.60 8.93
CA LYS A 112 2.78 -15.30 7.68
C LYS A 112 3.89 -16.33 7.91
N ALA A 113 4.93 -15.96 8.65
CA ALA A 113 6.05 -16.85 8.98
C ALA A 113 5.64 -17.98 9.93
N GLU A 114 4.72 -17.74 10.89
CA GLU A 114 4.15 -18.80 11.74
C GLU A 114 3.35 -19.79 10.90
N LEU A 115 2.49 -19.31 10.02
CA LEU A 115 1.68 -20.14 9.12
C LEU A 115 2.56 -21.04 8.24
N GLN A 116 3.64 -20.50 7.67
CA GLN A 116 4.57 -21.26 6.82
C GLN A 116 5.31 -22.40 7.55
N LYS A 117 5.42 -22.32 8.88
CA LYS A 117 6.04 -23.37 9.71
C LYS A 117 5.08 -24.49 10.09
N CYS A 118 3.78 -24.27 9.96
CA CYS A 118 2.77 -25.26 10.30
C CYS A 118 2.63 -26.31 9.19
N THR A 119 2.46 -27.58 9.61
CA THR A 119 2.15 -28.64 8.65
C THR A 119 0.74 -28.44 8.10
N PRO A 120 0.57 -28.43 6.76
CA PRO A 120 -0.76 -28.28 6.15
C PRO A 120 -1.81 -29.25 6.72
N GLU A 121 -3.05 -28.82 6.76
CA GLU A 121 -4.23 -29.59 7.21
C GLU A 121 -4.29 -29.91 8.73
N THR A 122 -3.29 -29.53 9.52
CA THR A 122 -3.35 -29.64 11.00
C THR A 122 -4.23 -28.57 11.64
N ASP A 123 -4.65 -28.77 12.87
CA ASP A 123 -5.41 -27.78 13.64
C ASP A 123 -4.56 -26.53 13.94
N GLU A 124 -3.26 -26.69 14.13
CA GLU A 124 -2.30 -25.59 14.26
C GLU A 124 -2.26 -24.74 12.99
N HIS A 125 -2.20 -25.39 11.81
CA HIS A 125 -2.22 -24.69 10.52
C HIS A 125 -3.53 -23.91 10.35
N LYS A 126 -4.68 -24.51 10.63
CA LYS A 126 -6.00 -23.83 10.55
C LYS A 126 -6.06 -22.61 11.46
N LYS A 127 -5.56 -22.71 12.69
CA LYS A 127 -5.51 -21.59 13.65
C LYS A 127 -4.58 -20.48 13.17
N ALA A 128 -3.40 -20.82 12.65
CA ALA A 128 -2.45 -19.86 12.09
C ALA A 128 -3.02 -19.17 10.85
N GLN A 129 -3.70 -19.91 9.98
CA GLN A 129 -4.39 -19.37 8.80
C GLN A 129 -5.45 -18.33 9.19
N ILE A 130 -6.32 -18.63 10.16
CA ILE A 130 -7.35 -17.70 10.63
C ILE A 130 -6.72 -16.41 11.15
N LYS A 131 -5.63 -16.49 11.93
CA LYS A 131 -4.92 -15.30 12.42
C LYS A 131 -4.34 -14.47 11.28
N TYR A 132 -3.70 -15.14 10.32
CA TYR A 132 -3.12 -14.47 9.16
C TYR A 132 -4.18 -13.79 8.31
N ASP A 133 -5.30 -14.47 8.04
CA ASP A 133 -6.41 -13.90 7.25
C ASP A 133 -7.04 -12.70 7.96
N ALA A 134 -7.19 -12.76 9.28
CA ALA A 134 -7.71 -11.66 10.07
C ALA A 134 -6.80 -10.41 9.97
N ILE A 135 -5.47 -10.57 10.14
CA ILE A 135 -4.56 -9.42 10.02
C ILE A 135 -4.46 -8.91 8.58
N LYS A 136 -4.51 -9.79 7.57
CA LYS A 136 -4.55 -9.41 6.16
C LYS A 136 -5.78 -8.55 5.86
N ALA A 137 -6.95 -8.90 6.41
CA ALA A 137 -8.17 -8.10 6.28
C ALA A 137 -8.03 -6.71 6.94
N VAL A 138 -7.38 -6.62 8.10
CA VAL A 138 -7.09 -5.33 8.76
C VAL A 138 -6.17 -4.47 7.89
N VAL A 139 -5.07 -5.04 7.40
CA VAL A 139 -4.11 -4.35 6.52
C VAL A 139 -4.80 -3.76 5.29
N ASN A 140 -5.64 -4.55 4.61
CA ASN A 140 -6.36 -4.12 3.42
C ASN A 140 -7.42 -3.05 3.73
N SER A 141 -8.04 -3.11 4.93
CA SER A 141 -9.04 -2.13 5.35
C SER A 141 -8.43 -0.76 5.69
N CYS A 142 -7.15 -0.70 6.07
CA CYS A 142 -6.52 0.55 6.52
C CYS A 142 -6.53 1.64 5.46
N PHE A 143 -6.26 1.31 4.19
CA PHE A 143 -6.32 2.28 3.10
C PHE A 143 -7.78 2.72 2.83
N GLY A 144 -8.70 1.77 2.73
CA GLY A 144 -10.11 2.05 2.40
C GLY A 144 -10.77 3.03 3.37
N VAL A 145 -10.44 2.94 4.67
CA VAL A 145 -10.99 3.88 5.66
C VAL A 145 -10.38 5.28 5.55
N MET A 146 -9.12 5.41 5.13
CA MET A 146 -8.47 6.73 4.96
C MET A 146 -9.05 7.51 3.78
N GLY A 147 -9.52 6.84 2.75
CA GLY A 147 -10.25 7.44 1.63
C GLY A 147 -11.73 7.72 1.90
N HIS A 148 -12.25 7.38 3.08
CA HIS A 148 -13.66 7.55 3.43
C HIS A 148 -13.89 8.79 4.27
N SER A 149 -14.73 9.71 3.80
CA SER A 149 -15.01 11.03 4.41
C SER A 149 -15.52 10.97 5.86
N GLY A 150 -16.10 9.86 6.29
CA GLY A 150 -16.52 9.63 7.67
C GLY A 150 -15.43 9.15 8.63
N PHE A 151 -14.19 8.99 8.16
CA PHE A 151 -13.08 8.56 9.01
C PHE A 151 -12.33 9.75 9.62
N ARG A 152 -11.85 9.60 10.86
CA ARG A 152 -11.20 10.70 11.62
C ARG A 152 -9.96 11.26 10.94
N LEU A 153 -9.19 10.43 10.27
CA LEU A 153 -7.98 10.84 9.56
C LEU A 153 -8.20 10.88 8.04
N TYR A 154 -9.46 11.01 7.62
CA TYR A 154 -9.74 11.27 6.21
C TYR A 154 -8.93 12.47 5.72
N ASN A 155 -8.16 12.25 4.68
CA ASN A 155 -7.38 13.28 4.03
C ASN A 155 -7.18 12.91 2.56
N ASN A 156 -7.81 13.65 1.67
CA ASN A 156 -7.78 13.41 0.24
C ASN A 156 -6.35 13.48 -0.33
N THR A 157 -5.52 14.41 0.19
CA THR A 157 -4.11 14.53 -0.22
C THR A 157 -3.30 13.29 0.13
N VAL A 158 -3.50 12.73 1.33
CA VAL A 158 -2.85 11.47 1.73
C VAL A 158 -3.33 10.31 0.85
N ALA A 159 -4.64 10.15 0.68
CA ALA A 159 -5.22 9.07 -0.10
C ALA A 159 -4.78 9.12 -1.58
N SER A 160 -4.83 10.29 -2.20
CA SER A 160 -4.39 10.50 -3.59
C SER A 160 -2.89 10.26 -3.77
N THR A 161 -2.06 10.64 -2.80
CA THR A 161 -0.61 10.39 -2.85
C THR A 161 -0.29 8.91 -2.74
N ILE A 162 -1.02 8.16 -1.89
CA ILE A 162 -0.84 6.71 -1.77
C ILE A 162 -1.14 6.02 -3.11
N THR A 163 -2.28 6.31 -3.74
CA THR A 163 -2.65 5.71 -5.03
C THR A 163 -1.71 6.13 -6.14
N PHE A 164 -1.27 7.39 -6.14
CA PHE A 164 -0.27 7.90 -7.09
C PHE A 164 1.03 7.10 -7.03
N LEU A 165 1.60 6.88 -5.84
CA LEU A 165 2.85 6.12 -5.68
C LEU A 165 2.71 4.67 -6.16
N VAL A 166 1.61 4.00 -5.86
CA VAL A 166 1.38 2.62 -6.31
C VAL A 166 1.26 2.56 -7.83
N ARG A 167 0.54 3.50 -8.47
CA ARG A 167 0.50 3.59 -9.93
C ARG A 167 1.86 3.89 -10.52
N GLU A 168 2.60 4.83 -9.95
CA GLU A 168 3.91 5.25 -10.46
C GLU A 168 4.92 4.08 -10.44
N VAL A 169 4.99 3.32 -9.34
CA VAL A 169 5.89 2.16 -9.28
C VAL A 169 5.47 1.06 -10.25
N LEU A 170 4.17 0.80 -10.40
CA LEU A 170 3.68 -0.18 -11.38
C LEU A 170 4.05 0.21 -12.81
N MET A 171 3.83 1.46 -13.18
CA MET A 171 4.17 1.95 -14.52
C MET A 171 5.68 1.94 -14.77
N TYR A 172 6.48 2.33 -13.77
CA TYR A 172 7.93 2.27 -13.89
C TYR A 172 8.43 0.84 -14.11
N VAL A 173 7.95 -0.11 -13.33
CA VAL A 173 8.33 -1.53 -13.46
C VAL A 173 7.84 -2.10 -14.79
N LYS A 174 6.60 -1.78 -15.21
CA LYS A 174 6.08 -2.15 -16.53
C LYS A 174 7.03 -1.71 -17.65
N ASP A 175 7.41 -0.43 -17.66
CA ASP A 175 8.28 0.10 -18.71
C ASP A 175 9.65 -0.61 -18.75
N LYS A 176 10.22 -0.93 -17.58
CA LYS A 176 11.47 -1.69 -17.49
C LYS A 176 11.34 -3.13 -18.02
N VAL A 177 10.25 -3.80 -17.66
CA VAL A 177 9.94 -5.16 -18.10
C VAL A 177 9.76 -5.22 -19.62
N GLU A 178 9.11 -4.21 -20.20
CA GLU A 178 8.93 -4.11 -21.66
C GLU A 178 10.24 -3.78 -22.39
N GLN A 179 11.12 -2.98 -21.79
CA GLN A 179 12.48 -2.74 -22.30
C GLN A 179 13.34 -4.02 -22.33
N ASP A 180 13.08 -4.95 -21.39
CA ASP A 180 13.76 -6.27 -21.34
C ASP A 180 13.19 -7.28 -22.35
N GLY A 181 12.20 -6.90 -23.16
CA GLY A 181 11.60 -7.74 -24.20
C GLY A 181 10.43 -8.61 -23.74
N HIS A 182 9.94 -8.42 -22.51
CA HIS A 182 8.69 -9.02 -22.03
C HIS A 182 7.51 -8.11 -22.32
N LYS A 183 6.29 -8.65 -22.30
CA LYS A 183 5.07 -7.89 -22.53
C LYS A 183 4.14 -8.00 -21.31
N VAL A 184 3.75 -6.87 -20.74
CA VAL A 184 2.67 -6.82 -19.76
C VAL A 184 1.36 -6.86 -20.52
N VAL A 185 0.54 -7.89 -20.29
CA VAL A 185 -0.71 -8.13 -21.03
C VAL A 185 -1.93 -7.60 -20.32
N TYR A 186 -1.86 -7.48 -19.01
CA TYR A 186 -2.92 -6.94 -18.16
C TYR A 186 -2.34 -6.46 -16.83
N TRP A 187 -2.89 -5.39 -16.28
CA TRP A 187 -2.63 -5.00 -14.88
C TRP A 187 -3.90 -4.48 -14.23
N ASP A 188 -3.98 -4.65 -12.91
CA ASP A 188 -5.10 -4.20 -12.10
C ASP A 188 -4.61 -3.83 -10.69
N THR A 189 -4.79 -2.57 -10.34
CA THR A 189 -4.55 -2.03 -8.99
C THR A 189 -3.09 -2.16 -8.52
N ASP A 190 -2.64 -3.36 -8.19
CA ASP A 190 -1.34 -3.72 -7.63
C ASP A 190 -0.76 -4.99 -8.26
N SER A 191 -1.44 -5.59 -9.23
CA SER A 191 -0.99 -6.81 -9.91
C SER A 191 -0.66 -6.58 -11.38
N MET A 192 0.29 -7.37 -11.90
CA MET A 192 0.65 -7.44 -13.32
C MET A 192 0.65 -8.87 -13.83
N PHE A 193 0.19 -9.04 -15.07
CA PHE A 193 0.22 -10.28 -15.83
C PHE A 193 1.18 -10.14 -17.02
N ILE A 194 2.13 -11.06 -17.13
CA ILE A 194 3.25 -10.95 -18.05
C ILE A 194 3.33 -12.21 -18.91
N ASN A 195 3.73 -12.08 -20.15
CA ASN A 195 3.85 -13.16 -21.12
C ASN A 195 5.07 -14.10 -20.87
N THR A 196 5.25 -14.52 -19.63
CA THR A 196 6.27 -15.49 -19.24
C THR A 196 5.84 -16.24 -17.99
N LYS A 197 6.24 -17.52 -17.87
CA LYS A 197 6.13 -18.31 -16.63
C LYS A 197 7.39 -18.22 -15.76
N GLU A 198 8.44 -17.58 -16.24
CA GLU A 198 9.63 -17.38 -15.47
C GLU A 198 9.35 -16.52 -14.25
N ASN A 199 9.83 -16.94 -13.09
CA ASN A 199 9.72 -16.12 -11.88
C ASN A 199 10.75 -14.98 -11.95
N MET A 200 10.25 -13.79 -12.23
CA MET A 200 11.06 -12.57 -12.37
C MET A 200 10.97 -11.65 -11.15
N VAL A 201 10.45 -12.11 -10.01
CA VAL A 201 10.20 -11.29 -8.83
C VAL A 201 11.45 -10.55 -8.35
N ASP A 202 12.59 -11.20 -8.29
CA ASP A 202 13.85 -10.56 -7.87
C ASP A 202 14.24 -9.40 -8.80
N LYS A 203 14.03 -9.57 -10.10
CA LYS A 203 14.28 -8.53 -11.09
C LYS A 203 13.31 -7.36 -10.93
N PHE A 204 12.03 -7.63 -10.71
CA PHE A 204 11.03 -6.59 -10.45
C PHE A 204 11.33 -5.82 -9.19
N ASN A 205 11.71 -6.51 -8.13
CA ASN A 205 12.10 -5.88 -6.88
C ASN A 205 13.36 -5.01 -7.04
N SER A 206 14.29 -5.40 -7.90
CA SER A 206 15.42 -4.52 -8.25
C SER A 206 14.97 -3.23 -8.95
N TYR A 207 13.96 -3.29 -9.83
CA TYR A 207 13.39 -2.11 -10.47
C TYR A 207 12.63 -1.20 -9.50
N VAL A 208 11.94 -1.79 -8.50
CA VAL A 208 11.31 -1.00 -7.43
C VAL A 208 12.36 -0.22 -6.65
N GLN A 209 13.49 -0.83 -6.28
CA GLN A 209 14.59 -0.14 -5.60
C GLN A 209 15.19 0.97 -6.49
N GLN A 210 15.38 0.69 -7.77
CA GLN A 210 15.88 1.67 -8.73
C GLN A 210 14.90 2.86 -8.84
N TRP A 211 13.60 2.62 -8.96
CA TRP A 211 12.57 3.66 -8.97
C TRP A 211 12.64 4.55 -7.71
N ALA A 212 12.71 3.94 -6.53
CA ALA A 212 12.74 4.67 -5.28
C ALA A 212 13.98 5.58 -5.17
N LYS A 213 15.12 5.10 -5.65
CA LYS A 213 16.38 5.86 -5.65
C LYS A 213 16.37 6.98 -6.69
N GLU A 214 15.97 6.70 -7.93
CA GLU A 214 15.96 7.67 -9.02
C GLU A 214 14.95 8.80 -8.80
N LYS A 215 13.75 8.46 -8.35
CA LYS A 215 12.65 9.42 -8.20
C LYS A 215 12.68 10.19 -6.88
N TYR A 216 13.08 9.53 -5.81
CA TYR A 216 12.90 10.04 -4.44
C TYR A 216 14.17 10.05 -3.60
N GLY A 217 15.32 9.60 -4.15
CA GLY A 217 16.59 9.54 -3.44
C GLY A 217 16.60 8.56 -2.26
N LYS A 218 15.69 7.56 -2.25
CA LYS A 218 15.63 6.55 -1.20
C LYS A 218 16.55 5.37 -1.53
N ASP A 219 17.44 5.05 -0.60
CA ASP A 219 18.39 3.94 -0.78
C ASP A 219 17.70 2.56 -0.72
N SER A 220 16.58 2.44 -0.01
CA SER A 220 15.78 1.22 0.04
C SER A 220 14.32 1.51 0.39
N VAL A 221 13.42 0.66 -0.12
CA VAL A 221 12.00 0.63 0.23
C VAL A 221 11.55 -0.82 0.46
N SER A 222 10.54 -1.02 1.28
CA SER A 222 9.92 -2.33 1.56
C SER A 222 8.71 -2.63 0.67
N ILE A 223 8.58 -1.92 -0.45
CA ILE A 223 7.60 -2.22 -1.49
C ILE A 223 8.19 -3.33 -2.35
N GLU A 224 7.51 -4.47 -2.42
CA GLU A 224 8.02 -5.66 -3.10
C GLU A 224 6.91 -6.38 -3.85
N PHE A 225 7.26 -6.95 -5.01
CA PHE A 225 6.41 -7.89 -5.73
C PHE A 225 6.56 -9.29 -5.14
N GLU A 226 5.46 -10.02 -5.11
CA GLU A 226 5.38 -11.45 -4.80
C GLU A 226 4.88 -12.18 -6.06
N TYR A 227 5.32 -13.42 -6.30
CA TYR A 227 4.82 -14.28 -7.38
C TYR A 227 3.57 -15.03 -6.90
N GLU A 228 2.52 -15.06 -7.73
CA GLU A 228 1.28 -15.80 -7.47
C GLU A 228 1.03 -16.93 -8.47
#